data_b0971ca17f31b05afec0c02095e44a6c
#
_entry.id   b0971ca17f31b05afec0c02095e44a6c
#
_cell.length_a   1.000
_cell.length_b   1.000
_cell.length_c   1.000
_cell.angle_alpha   90.00
_cell.angle_beta   90.00
_cell.angle_gamma   90.00
#
_symmetry.space_group_name_H-M   'P 1'
#
loop_
_entity.id
_entity.type
_entity.pdbx_description
1 polymer ?
#
loop_
_entity_poly.entity_id
_entity_poly.type
_entity_poly.pdbx_seq_one_letter_code
_entity_poly.pdbx_strand_id
1 'polypeptide(L)'
;MKLLMFQAKRFWFRSFSKMLADVPDQEVEREILDAAVIFIHAEAADEAQDASLLTKALKNIKWIANKRGLKNVALHSFTHLAETNASPEYASALLETLAARLESAGYSVVTTPFGYFCEWDLSVYGESLAKVYKAL
;
A
#
# COMPACT_ATOMS: atom_id res chain seq x y z
N MET A 1 8.36 8.71 4.67
CA MET A 1 7.32 7.85 4.05
C MET A 1 6.24 8.71 3.42
N LYS A 2 5.82 8.34 2.25
CA LYS A 2 4.70 9.01 1.55
C LYS A 2 3.60 8.00 1.29
N LEU A 3 2.36 8.41 1.49
CA LEU A 3 1.18 7.60 1.23
C LEU A 3 0.28 8.33 0.24
N LEU A 4 -0.09 7.63 -0.84
CA LEU A 4 -1.14 8.07 -1.73
C LEU A 4 -2.30 7.08 -1.58
N MET A 5 -3.42 7.55 -1.06
CA MET A 5 -4.49 6.70 -0.57
C MET A 5 -5.80 6.97 -1.31
N PHE A 6 -6.50 5.90 -1.64
CA PHE A 6 -7.77 5.97 -2.36
C PHE A 6 -8.85 5.16 -1.67
N GLN A 7 -10.08 5.68 -1.70
CA GLN A 7 -11.27 4.87 -1.46
C GLN A 7 -11.77 4.40 -2.83
N ALA A 8 -11.64 3.12 -3.10
CA ALA A 8 -11.88 2.56 -4.42
C ALA A 8 -13.13 1.67 -4.44
N LYS A 9 -13.92 1.82 -5.51
CA LYS A 9 -15.01 0.88 -5.84
C LYS A 9 -14.44 -0.45 -6.24
N ARG A 10 -13.32 -0.42 -6.99
CA ARG A 10 -12.68 -1.58 -7.56
C ARG A 10 -11.20 -1.32 -7.73
N PHE A 11 -10.38 -2.28 -7.33
CA PHE A 11 -8.95 -2.33 -7.63
C PHE A 11 -8.62 -3.70 -8.19
N TRP A 12 -8.23 -3.76 -9.45
CA TRP A 12 -7.73 -4.95 -10.10
C TRP A 12 -6.25 -4.77 -10.39
N PHE A 13 -5.46 -5.81 -10.16
CA PHE A 13 -4.05 -5.78 -10.54
C PHE A 13 -3.59 -7.15 -11.03
N ARG A 14 -2.53 -7.12 -11.83
CA ARG A 14 -1.85 -8.31 -12.31
C ARG A 14 -0.35 -8.07 -12.32
N SER A 15 0.43 -9.07 -11.90
CA SER A 15 1.89 -9.03 -12.05
C SER A 15 2.26 -8.97 -13.53
N PHE A 16 3.20 -8.08 -13.87
CA PHE A 16 3.61 -7.86 -15.26
C PHE A 16 5.03 -8.37 -15.50
N SER A 17 6.02 -7.84 -14.77
CA SER A 17 7.42 -8.26 -14.88
C SER A 17 8.16 -8.01 -13.57
N LYS A 18 9.26 -8.72 -13.36
CA LYS A 18 10.10 -8.48 -12.19
C LYS A 18 10.80 -7.14 -12.28
N MET A 19 10.77 -6.38 -11.20
CA MET A 19 11.60 -5.21 -10.98
C MET A 19 12.89 -5.61 -10.26
N LEU A 20 12.81 -6.57 -9.31
CA LEU A 20 13.94 -7.12 -8.58
C LEU A 20 14.21 -8.56 -9.07
N ALA A 21 15.46 -8.83 -9.45
CA ALA A 21 15.80 -10.11 -10.08
C ALA A 21 15.70 -11.31 -9.13
N ASP A 22 15.90 -11.09 -7.84
CA ASP A 22 16.01 -12.14 -6.82
C ASP A 22 14.68 -12.47 -6.11
N VAL A 23 13.58 -11.83 -6.51
CA VAL A 23 12.27 -12.22 -5.98
C VAL A 23 11.78 -13.51 -6.64
N PRO A 24 10.95 -14.32 -5.93
CA PRO A 24 10.41 -15.54 -6.50
C PRO A 24 9.57 -15.27 -7.75
N ASP A 25 9.59 -16.23 -8.70
CA ASP A 25 8.69 -16.20 -9.84
C ASP A 25 7.27 -16.42 -9.35
N GLN A 26 6.36 -15.52 -9.74
CA GLN A 26 4.94 -15.66 -9.42
C GLN A 26 4.07 -14.97 -10.45
N GLU A 27 2.90 -15.53 -10.67
CA GLU A 27 1.84 -14.91 -11.46
C GLU A 27 0.67 -14.64 -10.52
N VAL A 28 0.31 -13.38 -10.37
CA VAL A 28 -0.74 -12.94 -9.46
C VAL A 28 -1.71 -12.05 -10.22
N GLU A 29 -2.99 -12.38 -10.11
CA GLU A 29 -4.08 -11.52 -10.59
C GLU A 29 -5.18 -11.52 -9.54
N ARG A 30 -5.59 -10.32 -9.12
CA ARG A 30 -6.61 -10.16 -8.07
C ARG A 30 -7.52 -8.99 -8.39
N GLU A 31 -8.77 -9.12 -7.98
CA GLU A 31 -9.74 -8.03 -7.95
C GLU A 31 -10.24 -7.84 -6.52
N ILE A 32 -10.26 -6.60 -6.06
CA ILE A 32 -10.78 -6.25 -4.74
C ILE A 32 -11.84 -5.17 -4.94
N LEU A 33 -13.02 -5.39 -4.37
CA LEU A 33 -14.13 -4.44 -4.40
C LEU A 33 -14.21 -3.70 -3.07
N ASP A 34 -14.59 -2.43 -3.11
CA ASP A 34 -14.77 -1.58 -1.94
C ASP A 34 -13.58 -1.65 -0.99
N ALA A 35 -12.48 -1.06 -1.40
CA ALA A 35 -11.20 -1.13 -0.70
C ALA A 35 -10.57 0.24 -0.48
N ALA A 36 -9.85 0.38 0.63
CA ALA A 36 -8.85 1.42 0.78
C ALA A 36 -7.58 0.94 0.08
N VAL A 37 -7.18 1.62 -0.98
CA VAL A 37 -5.98 1.29 -1.76
C VAL A 37 -4.88 2.26 -1.39
N ILE A 38 -3.77 1.73 -0.89
CA ILE A 38 -2.68 2.50 -0.31
C ILE A 38 -1.42 2.30 -1.14
N PHE A 39 -0.98 3.35 -1.82
CA PHE A 39 0.30 3.39 -2.49
C PHE A 39 1.33 3.92 -1.51
N ILE A 40 2.37 3.13 -1.23
CA ILE A 40 3.33 3.39 -0.16
C ILE A 40 4.71 3.57 -0.77
N HIS A 41 5.33 4.72 -0.46
CA HIS A 41 6.71 5.01 -0.79
C HIS A 41 7.53 5.10 0.50
N ALA A 42 8.35 4.09 0.78
CA ALA A 42 9.32 4.11 1.87
C ALA A 42 10.57 4.88 1.43
N GLU A 43 10.99 5.85 2.22
CA GLU A 43 12.14 6.72 1.93
C GLU A 43 13.38 6.28 2.69
N ALA A 44 14.56 6.70 2.23
CA ALA A 44 15.85 6.31 2.81
C ALA A 44 15.96 6.63 4.31
N ALA A 45 15.35 7.73 4.76
CA ALA A 45 15.43 8.17 6.18
C ALA A 45 14.46 7.39 7.10
N ASP A 46 13.58 6.57 6.57
CA ASP A 46 12.48 5.98 7.35
C ASP A 46 12.97 4.97 8.39
N GLU A 47 14.04 4.23 8.10
CA GLU A 47 14.58 3.24 9.05
C GLU A 47 14.94 3.85 10.41
N ALA A 48 15.40 5.09 10.44
CA ALA A 48 15.76 5.79 11.67
C ALA A 48 14.55 6.17 12.53
N GLN A 49 13.33 6.14 11.96
CA GLN A 49 12.10 6.55 12.63
C GLN A 49 11.00 5.48 12.56
N ASP A 50 11.38 4.24 12.37
CA ASP A 50 10.50 3.13 12.02
C ASP A 50 9.23 3.02 12.88
N ALA A 51 9.37 2.97 14.20
CA ALA A 51 8.23 2.79 15.11
C ALA A 51 7.23 3.96 15.03
N SER A 52 7.71 5.18 14.92
CA SER A 52 6.87 6.37 14.81
C SER A 52 6.14 6.41 13.46
N LEU A 53 6.85 6.11 12.38
CA LEU A 53 6.28 6.09 11.03
C LEU A 53 5.25 4.98 10.85
N LEU A 54 5.52 3.81 11.40
CA LEU A 54 4.58 2.68 11.38
C LEU A 54 3.26 3.07 12.04
N THR A 55 3.33 3.68 13.23
CA THR A 55 2.14 4.14 13.96
C THR A 55 1.36 5.17 13.15
N LYS A 56 2.04 6.15 12.58
CA LYS A 56 1.41 7.18 11.75
C LYS A 56 0.76 6.59 10.48
N ALA A 57 1.45 5.68 9.82
CA ALA A 57 0.93 5.02 8.62
C ALA A 57 -0.35 4.25 8.94
N LEU A 58 -0.34 3.42 9.99
CA LEU A 58 -1.51 2.66 10.43
C LEU A 58 -2.69 3.58 10.75
N LYS A 59 -2.44 4.67 11.47
CA LYS A 59 -3.49 5.64 11.81
C LYS A 59 -4.13 6.25 10.57
N ASN A 60 -3.34 6.64 9.59
CA ASN A 60 -3.83 7.25 8.36
C ASN A 60 -4.60 6.23 7.50
N ILE A 61 -4.11 5.01 7.38
CA ILE A 61 -4.78 3.94 6.62
C ILE A 61 -6.15 3.61 7.23
N LYS A 62 -6.19 3.42 8.54
CA LYS A 62 -7.45 3.16 9.26
C LYS A 62 -8.44 4.31 9.11
N TRP A 63 -7.93 5.53 9.18
CA TRP A 63 -8.76 6.72 9.04
C TRP A 63 -9.48 6.76 7.69
N ILE A 64 -8.74 6.57 6.58
CA ILE A 64 -9.37 6.63 5.25
C ILE A 64 -10.32 5.46 5.00
N ALA A 65 -9.98 4.26 5.49
CA ALA A 65 -10.84 3.09 5.39
C ALA A 65 -12.14 3.31 6.18
N ASN A 66 -12.05 3.76 7.41
CA ASN A 66 -13.19 3.92 8.31
C ASN A 66 -14.15 5.02 7.88
N LYS A 67 -13.66 6.06 7.17
CA LYS A 67 -14.54 7.14 6.67
C LYS A 67 -15.61 6.64 5.71
N ARG A 68 -15.42 5.51 5.06
CA ARG A 68 -16.41 4.87 4.19
C ARG A 68 -16.84 3.49 4.69
N GLY A 69 -16.40 3.09 5.86
CA GLY A 69 -16.69 1.75 6.39
C GLY A 69 -16.06 0.62 5.58
N LEU A 70 -14.93 0.87 4.93
CA LEU A 70 -14.22 -0.12 4.13
C LEU A 70 -13.48 -1.10 5.04
N LYS A 71 -13.61 -2.39 4.76
CA LYS A 71 -12.95 -3.48 5.49
C LYS A 71 -11.80 -4.09 4.70
N ASN A 72 -11.78 -3.86 3.39
CA ASN A 72 -10.70 -4.33 2.52
C ASN A 72 -9.64 -3.25 2.38
N VAL A 73 -8.38 -3.65 2.48
CA VAL A 73 -7.23 -2.77 2.28
C VAL A 73 -6.28 -3.43 1.30
N ALA A 74 -5.85 -2.69 0.29
CA ALA A 74 -4.82 -3.11 -0.64
C ALA A 74 -3.57 -2.26 -0.40
N LEU A 75 -2.44 -2.92 -0.19
CA LEU A 75 -1.14 -2.27 -0.03
C LEU A 75 -0.30 -2.46 -1.30
N HIS A 76 0.22 -1.38 -1.83
CA HIS A 76 1.02 -1.39 -3.06
C HIS A 76 2.29 -0.57 -2.87
N SER A 77 3.44 -1.19 -3.05
CA SER A 77 4.73 -0.48 -3.07
C SER A 77 4.82 0.37 -4.34
N PHE A 78 5.03 1.67 -4.18
CA PHE A 78 4.99 2.62 -5.29
C PHE A 78 6.06 3.69 -5.08
N THR A 79 7.18 3.58 -5.80
CA THR A 79 8.37 4.40 -5.57
C THR A 79 8.44 5.65 -6.46
N HIS A 80 7.32 6.36 -6.60
CA HIS A 80 7.22 7.56 -7.43
C HIS A 80 6.68 8.78 -6.69
N LEU A 81 6.71 8.76 -5.35
CA LEU A 81 6.15 9.84 -4.52
C LEU A 81 7.21 10.69 -3.83
N ALA A 82 8.47 10.31 -3.91
CA ALA A 82 9.60 11.00 -3.29
C ALA A 82 10.88 10.78 -4.08
N GLU A 83 11.95 11.46 -3.71
CA GLU A 83 13.23 11.41 -4.42
C GLU A 83 14.12 10.25 -3.98
N THR A 84 14.01 9.81 -2.73
CA THR A 84 14.83 8.73 -2.19
C THR A 84 14.00 7.48 -1.93
N ASN A 85 14.66 6.33 -1.91
CA ASN A 85 14.03 5.05 -1.61
C ASN A 85 14.73 4.38 -0.43
N ALA A 86 13.96 3.73 0.44
CA ALA A 86 14.49 2.79 1.41
C ALA A 86 15.06 1.55 0.69
N SER A 87 15.83 0.73 1.42
CA SER A 87 16.26 -0.56 0.88
C SER A 87 15.06 -1.44 0.56
N PRO A 88 15.15 -2.32 -0.45
CA PRO A 88 14.08 -3.28 -0.74
C PRO A 88 13.72 -4.15 0.47
N GLU A 89 14.70 -4.55 1.25
CA GLU A 89 14.51 -5.37 2.46
C GLU A 89 13.65 -4.63 3.49
N TYR A 90 13.95 -3.37 3.74
CA TYR A 90 13.17 -2.54 4.66
C TYR A 90 11.74 -2.34 4.13
N ALA A 91 11.60 -1.97 2.87
CA ALA A 91 10.29 -1.72 2.26
C ALA A 91 9.40 -2.97 2.29
N SER A 92 9.96 -4.15 2.00
CA SER A 92 9.23 -5.42 2.07
C SER A 92 8.78 -5.73 3.49
N ALA A 93 9.67 -5.63 4.46
CA ALA A 93 9.36 -5.86 5.87
C ALA A 93 8.30 -4.88 6.40
N LEU A 94 8.36 -3.63 5.97
CA LEU A 94 7.37 -2.62 6.32
C LEU A 94 5.96 -3.02 5.83
N LEU A 95 5.84 -3.44 4.57
CA LEU A 95 4.56 -3.88 4.01
C LEU A 95 4.00 -5.08 4.76
N GLU A 96 4.85 -6.06 5.08
CA GLU A 96 4.44 -7.24 5.85
C GLU A 96 3.94 -6.85 7.25
N THR A 97 4.65 -5.95 7.91
CA THR A 97 4.26 -5.47 9.26
C THR A 97 2.95 -4.70 9.21
N LEU A 98 2.78 -3.80 8.24
CA LEU A 98 1.52 -3.07 8.05
C LEU A 98 0.36 -4.03 7.80
N ALA A 99 0.53 -5.00 6.91
CA ALA A 99 -0.49 -5.99 6.61
C ALA A 99 -0.91 -6.77 7.86
N ALA A 100 0.06 -7.30 8.62
CA ALA A 100 -0.21 -8.06 9.83
C ALA A 100 -0.95 -7.22 10.89
N ARG A 101 -0.53 -5.97 11.07
CA ARG A 101 -1.17 -5.06 12.04
C ARG A 101 -2.60 -4.69 11.63
N LEU A 102 -2.84 -4.47 10.35
CA LEU A 102 -4.18 -4.19 9.83
C LEU A 102 -5.09 -5.42 9.95
N GLU A 103 -4.59 -6.60 9.64
CA GLU A 103 -5.35 -7.85 9.81
C GLU A 103 -5.72 -8.07 11.27
N SER A 104 -4.81 -7.85 12.21
CA SER A 104 -5.08 -7.93 13.64
C SER A 104 -6.15 -6.92 14.09
N ALA A 105 -6.30 -5.82 13.38
CA ALA A 105 -7.33 -4.81 13.66
C ALA A 105 -8.67 -5.09 12.94
N GLY A 106 -8.79 -6.21 12.22
CA GLY A 106 -10.04 -6.66 11.61
C GLY A 106 -10.21 -6.32 10.14
N TYR A 107 -9.18 -5.83 9.47
CA TYR A 107 -9.22 -5.59 8.02
C TYR A 107 -8.81 -6.84 7.24
N SER A 108 -9.37 -6.97 6.03
CA SER A 108 -8.90 -7.97 5.06
C SER A 108 -7.87 -7.31 4.16
N VAL A 109 -6.63 -7.79 4.19
CA VAL A 109 -5.51 -7.12 3.52
C VAL A 109 -4.98 -7.94 2.36
N VAL A 110 -4.78 -7.26 1.23
CA VAL A 110 -4.09 -7.81 0.06
C VAL A 110 -2.88 -6.91 -0.21
N THR A 111 -1.72 -7.51 -0.40
CA THR A 111 -0.51 -6.81 -0.81
C THR A 111 -0.16 -7.23 -2.23
N THR A 112 0.09 -6.27 -3.12
CA THR A 112 0.57 -6.57 -4.47
C THR A 112 1.95 -7.24 -4.39
N PRO A 113 2.33 -8.09 -5.37
CA PRO A 113 3.60 -8.81 -5.31
C PRO A 113 4.79 -7.84 -5.27
N PHE A 114 5.52 -7.87 -4.16
CA PHE A 114 6.67 -7.01 -3.96
C PHE A 114 7.80 -7.35 -4.94
N GLY A 115 8.44 -6.33 -5.47
CA GLY A 115 9.52 -6.51 -6.45
C GLY A 115 9.03 -6.75 -7.89
N TYR A 116 7.75 -6.53 -8.14
CA TYR A 116 7.14 -6.65 -9.46
C TYR A 116 6.59 -5.31 -9.94
N PHE A 117 6.71 -5.07 -11.24
CA PHE A 117 5.82 -4.14 -11.91
C PHE A 117 4.46 -4.81 -12.05
N CYS A 118 3.40 -4.06 -11.78
CA CYS A 118 2.03 -4.53 -11.92
C CYS A 118 1.27 -3.62 -12.87
N GLU A 119 0.42 -4.20 -13.69
CA GLU A 119 -0.64 -3.41 -14.32
C GLU A 119 -1.86 -3.42 -13.40
N TRP A 120 -2.61 -2.34 -13.39
CA TRP A 120 -3.79 -2.24 -12.52
C TRP A 120 -4.84 -1.31 -13.08
N ASP A 121 -6.09 -1.62 -12.71
CA ASP A 121 -7.25 -0.74 -12.89
C ASP A 121 -7.68 -0.25 -11.52
N LEU A 122 -7.90 1.04 -11.39
CA LEU A 122 -8.31 1.67 -10.16
C LEU A 122 -9.53 2.54 -10.40
N SER A 123 -10.67 2.14 -9.85
CA SER A 123 -11.91 2.90 -9.91
C SER A 123 -12.17 3.55 -8.55
N VAL A 124 -12.03 4.87 -8.48
CA VAL A 124 -12.06 5.65 -7.24
C VAL A 124 -13.41 6.34 -7.09
N TYR A 125 -13.91 6.39 -5.85
CA TYR A 125 -15.12 7.14 -5.53
C TYR A 125 -14.94 8.63 -5.79
N GLY A 126 -16.05 9.32 -6.03
CA GLY A 126 -16.03 10.71 -6.52
C GLY A 126 -15.70 11.78 -5.48
N GLU A 127 -15.86 11.49 -4.20
CA GLU A 127 -15.63 12.46 -3.14
C GLU A 127 -14.16 12.87 -3.04
N SER A 128 -13.92 14.11 -2.63
CA SER A 128 -12.58 14.64 -2.41
C SER A 128 -11.76 13.77 -1.46
N LEU A 129 -12.39 13.29 -0.38
CA LEU A 129 -11.76 12.46 0.64
C LEU A 129 -11.37 11.06 0.13
N ALA A 130 -11.87 10.67 -1.04
CA ALA A 130 -11.50 9.39 -1.65
C ALA A 130 -10.10 9.40 -2.29
N LYS A 131 -9.41 10.54 -2.28
CA LYS A 131 -8.07 10.73 -2.86
C LYS A 131 -7.27 11.59 -1.89
N VAL A 132 -6.34 10.98 -1.15
CA VAL A 132 -5.58 11.67 -0.09
C VAL A 132 -4.09 11.34 -0.21
N TYR A 133 -3.27 12.38 -0.20
CA TYR A 133 -1.82 12.25 -0.11
C TYR A 133 -1.36 12.68 1.29
N LYS A 134 -0.47 11.88 1.89
CA LYS A 134 0.16 12.21 3.18
C LYS A 134 1.67 12.03 3.10
N ALA A 135 2.38 13.06 3.54
CA ALA A 135 3.81 13.00 3.83
C ALA A 135 3.97 12.78 5.34
N LEU A 136 4.57 11.70 5.73
CA LEU A 136 4.75 11.35 7.13
C LEU A 136 6.13 11.74 7.66
#